data_b54cf80ad4d233f8d0ee4b1f41ad9ec9
#
_entry.id   b54cf80ad4d233f8d0ee4b1f41ad9ec9
#
_cell.length_a   1.000
_cell.length_b   1.000
_cell.length_c   1.000
_cell.angle_alpha   90.00
_cell.angle_beta   90.00
_cell.angle_gamma   90.00
#
_symmetry.space_group_name_H-M   'P 1'
#
loop_
_entity.id
_entity.type
_entity.pdbx_description
1 polymer ?
#
loop_
_entity_poly.entity_id
_entity_poly.type
_entity_poly.pdbx_seq_one_letter_code
_entity_poly.pdbx_strand_id
1 'polypeptide(L)'
;MINSEFLAEPFAQFLPTVFLYAELHFRFKWSGSRYFQKEPEILADLPIRIEPNRDIPILLIIKDSHLFPITLKYVEIVIYKSNNIIQSKTFQYNTQLNINWWDDTVMIHPEGISGDIEINVEFMYNVGGEDKKCTIHNYPLCSHDKLKTYISKYPYPNDGNVLYGDIHYHSNLTEDMVEFGAPLKATLVMAESLGLDFFCNTDHSYDLDDVPGSWIETDPTLEKWNKSRIEINTLNNGNPGKSFIIPSEELSLHNKDGRNIHALILNHSTFLPGSGDGAEEPFNFHADYNTKTIHDSLDNESLCIAAHPFNPVPLVQWFFVKRGKWQLEDIVEENVAGIQIVNGALDEGFYEGLKIWKELLLDGYHKFIYAGNDAHGNFNIY
;
A
#
# COMPACT_ATOMS: atom_id res chain seq x y z
N MET A 1 -14.10 -27.08 -23.04
CA MET A 1 -12.92 -26.23 -23.35
C MET A 1 -12.65 -25.46 -22.07
N ILE A 2 -11.66 -25.90 -21.31
CA ILE A 2 -11.22 -25.28 -20.07
C ILE A 2 -10.35 -24.10 -20.51
N ASN A 3 -10.74 -22.89 -20.13
CA ASN A 3 -10.05 -21.65 -20.47
C ASN A 3 -8.60 -21.70 -19.98
N SER A 4 -7.66 -21.39 -20.86
CA SER A 4 -6.23 -21.35 -20.61
C SER A 4 -5.77 -20.23 -19.64
N GLU A 5 -6.68 -19.39 -19.17
CA GLU A 5 -6.44 -18.34 -18.19
C GLU A 5 -6.27 -18.90 -16.74
N PHE A 6 -6.81 -20.09 -16.45
CA PHE A 6 -6.73 -20.69 -15.12
C PHE A 6 -5.35 -21.30 -14.77
N LEU A 7 -4.42 -21.36 -15.72
CA LEU A 7 -3.06 -21.87 -15.48
C LEU A 7 -1.99 -20.78 -15.29
N ALA A 8 -2.35 -19.51 -15.40
CA ALA A 8 -1.43 -18.40 -15.20
C ALA A 8 -1.32 -17.96 -13.72
N GLU A 9 -2.33 -18.26 -12.90
CA GLU A 9 -2.40 -17.87 -11.50
C GLU A 9 -1.28 -18.41 -10.58
N PRO A 10 -0.80 -19.66 -10.70
CA PRO A 10 0.30 -20.11 -9.85
C PRO A 10 1.63 -19.43 -10.13
N PHE A 11 1.82 -18.89 -11.34
CA PHE A 11 3.02 -18.13 -11.69
C PHE A 11 2.96 -16.68 -11.19
N ALA A 12 1.78 -16.08 -11.12
CA ALA A 12 1.59 -14.74 -10.57
C ALA A 12 1.90 -14.69 -9.05
N GLN A 13 1.67 -15.78 -8.32
CA GLN A 13 2.03 -15.88 -6.89
C GLN A 13 3.55 -16.05 -6.65
N PHE A 14 4.33 -16.43 -7.67
CA PHE A 14 5.80 -16.45 -7.59
C PHE A 14 6.45 -15.11 -7.97
N LEU A 15 5.75 -14.26 -8.70
CA LEU A 15 6.21 -12.93 -9.07
C LEU A 15 6.44 -12.00 -7.87
N PRO A 16 5.58 -11.94 -6.83
CA PRO A 16 5.84 -11.14 -5.65
C PRO A 16 7.21 -11.44 -5.01
N THR A 17 7.61 -12.72 -4.95
CA THR A 17 8.89 -13.12 -4.36
C THR A 17 10.10 -12.59 -5.16
N VAL A 18 9.95 -12.31 -6.44
CA VAL A 18 10.99 -11.70 -7.28
C VAL A 18 10.99 -10.18 -7.13
N PHE A 19 9.82 -9.57 -6.99
CA PHE A 19 9.67 -8.14 -6.64
C PHE A 19 10.24 -7.82 -5.25
N LEU A 20 10.05 -8.71 -4.27
CA LEU A 20 10.62 -8.67 -2.93
C LEU A 20 12.15 -8.46 -2.91
N TYR A 21 12.84 -8.92 -3.94
CA TYR A 21 14.29 -8.74 -4.09
C TYR A 21 14.68 -7.40 -4.73
N ALA A 22 13.76 -6.71 -5.40
CA ALA A 22 14.11 -5.50 -6.15
C ALA A 22 14.59 -4.40 -5.20
N GLU A 23 13.86 -4.12 -4.14
CA GLU A 23 14.20 -3.08 -3.17
C GLU A 23 15.51 -3.37 -2.42
N LEU A 24 15.71 -4.61 -1.99
CA LEU A 24 16.99 -5.05 -1.40
C LEU A 24 18.20 -4.81 -2.33
N HIS A 25 18.00 -4.90 -3.65
CA HIS A 25 19.09 -4.69 -4.61
C HIS A 25 19.58 -3.24 -4.65
N PHE A 26 18.72 -2.27 -4.42
CA PHE A 26 19.09 -0.85 -4.43
C PHE A 26 19.72 -0.40 -3.11
N ARG A 27 19.37 -1.01 -1.99
CA ARG A 27 19.91 -0.68 -0.66
C ARG A 27 21.38 -1.09 -0.46
N PHE A 28 21.88 -2.09 -1.14
CA PHE A 28 23.23 -2.62 -0.92
C PHE A 28 24.22 -2.22 -2.00
N LYS A 29 25.28 -1.47 -1.63
CA LYS A 29 26.43 -1.12 -2.50
C LYS A 29 27.37 -2.29 -2.79
N TRP A 30 26.91 -3.51 -2.84
CA TRP A 30 27.79 -4.67 -2.99
C TRP A 30 28.28 -4.84 -4.43
N SER A 31 29.61 -4.93 -4.60
CA SER A 31 30.27 -4.90 -5.92
C SER A 31 30.33 -6.24 -6.65
N GLY A 32 29.76 -7.30 -6.11
CA GLY A 32 29.98 -8.67 -6.61
C GLY A 32 28.83 -9.31 -7.37
N SER A 33 27.64 -8.74 -7.38
CA SER A 33 26.50 -9.36 -8.02
C SER A 33 26.09 -8.62 -9.30
N ARG A 34 25.95 -9.35 -10.40
CA ARG A 34 25.39 -8.88 -11.67
C ARG A 34 23.91 -8.41 -11.56
N TYR A 35 23.28 -8.69 -10.45
CA TYR A 35 21.88 -8.32 -10.16
C TYR A 35 21.78 -6.95 -9.46
N PHE A 36 22.86 -6.43 -8.90
CA PHE A 36 22.85 -5.13 -8.22
C PHE A 36 23.13 -4.00 -9.21
N GLN A 37 22.21 -3.07 -9.30
CA GLN A 37 22.43 -1.81 -10.00
C GLN A 37 23.12 -0.82 -9.07
N LYS A 38 23.96 0.05 -9.64
CA LYS A 38 24.62 1.14 -8.92
C LYS A 38 23.94 2.46 -9.19
N GLU A 39 22.63 2.48 -8.98
CA GLU A 39 21.77 3.61 -9.19
C GLU A 39 20.59 3.57 -8.21
N PRO A 40 19.93 4.69 -7.93
CA PRO A 40 18.78 4.71 -7.04
C PRO A 40 17.62 3.91 -7.63
N GLU A 41 16.70 3.49 -6.78
CA GLU A 41 15.42 2.93 -7.22
C GLU A 41 14.58 4.04 -7.84
N ILE A 42 14.06 3.80 -9.04
CA ILE A 42 13.25 4.75 -9.81
C ILE A 42 11.97 4.06 -10.23
N LEU A 43 10.82 4.68 -9.96
CA LEU A 43 9.54 4.16 -10.41
C LEU A 43 8.50 5.26 -10.62
N ALA A 44 7.50 4.94 -11.46
CA ALA A 44 6.29 5.73 -11.63
C ALA A 44 5.07 4.86 -11.38
N ASP A 45 4.02 5.47 -10.83
CA ASP A 45 2.76 4.80 -10.56
C ASP A 45 1.57 5.75 -10.80
N LEU A 46 0.37 5.20 -10.99
CA LEU A 46 -0.86 5.96 -11.18
C LEU A 46 -2.09 5.08 -10.90
N PRO A 47 -3.27 5.68 -10.59
CA PRO A 47 -4.48 4.93 -10.31
C PRO A 47 -4.97 4.11 -11.51
N ILE A 48 -5.50 2.91 -11.25
CA ILE A 48 -6.11 2.04 -12.28
C ILE A 48 -7.37 2.65 -12.90
N ARG A 49 -7.99 3.60 -12.20
CA ARG A 49 -9.22 4.28 -12.62
C ARG A 49 -9.18 5.76 -12.26
N ILE A 50 -9.74 6.59 -13.11
CA ILE A 50 -9.89 8.03 -12.90
C ILE A 50 -11.37 8.39 -12.99
N GLU A 51 -11.87 9.10 -12.00
CA GLU A 51 -13.22 9.66 -11.99
C GLU A 51 -13.42 10.71 -13.12
N PRO A 52 -14.67 10.92 -13.61
CA PRO A 52 -14.93 11.91 -14.64
C PRO A 52 -14.47 13.30 -14.22
N ASN A 53 -13.91 14.04 -15.17
CA ASN A 53 -13.45 15.43 -14.96
C ASN A 53 -12.36 15.59 -13.88
N ARG A 54 -11.63 14.53 -13.56
CA ARG A 54 -10.43 14.58 -12.72
C ARG A 54 -9.18 14.53 -13.58
N ASP A 55 -8.13 15.17 -13.08
CA ASP A 55 -6.80 15.02 -13.66
C ASP A 55 -6.22 13.65 -13.34
N ILE A 56 -5.32 13.17 -14.19
CA ILE A 56 -4.59 11.93 -14.00
C ILE A 56 -3.36 12.27 -13.15
N PRO A 57 -3.28 11.84 -11.89
CA PRO A 57 -2.08 11.97 -11.09
C PRO A 57 -1.10 10.87 -11.49
N ILE A 58 0.16 11.25 -11.62
CA ILE A 58 1.26 10.31 -11.86
C ILE A 58 2.29 10.55 -10.77
N LEU A 59 2.48 9.56 -9.93
CA LEU A 59 3.47 9.56 -8.87
C LEU A 59 4.83 9.17 -9.45
N LEU A 60 5.83 9.95 -9.15
CA LEU A 60 7.23 9.73 -9.48
C LEU A 60 8.00 9.52 -8.19
N ILE A 61 8.74 8.43 -8.07
CA ILE A 61 9.52 8.11 -6.87
C ILE A 61 10.96 7.84 -7.26
N ILE A 62 11.90 8.35 -6.45
CA ILE A 62 13.32 8.04 -6.51
C ILE A 62 13.81 7.80 -5.07
N LYS A 63 14.17 6.55 -4.76
CA LYS A 63 14.64 6.12 -3.43
C LYS A 63 16.15 5.90 -3.45
N ASP A 64 16.77 6.07 -2.29
CA ASP A 64 18.19 5.78 -2.05
C ASP A 64 19.19 6.58 -2.91
N SER A 65 18.79 7.77 -3.39
CA SER A 65 19.73 8.62 -4.12
C SER A 65 20.88 9.13 -3.26
N HIS A 66 20.78 9.10 -1.93
CA HIS A 66 21.92 9.38 -1.03
C HIS A 66 23.05 8.34 -1.14
N LEU A 67 22.72 7.10 -1.53
CA LEU A 67 23.69 6.04 -1.83
C LEU A 67 24.23 6.16 -3.26
N PHE A 68 23.39 6.59 -4.19
CA PHE A 68 23.65 6.71 -5.62
C PHE A 68 23.19 8.07 -6.12
N PRO A 69 23.95 9.16 -5.86
CA PRO A 69 23.55 10.51 -6.28
C PRO A 69 23.33 10.61 -7.78
N ILE A 70 22.21 11.25 -8.17
CA ILE A 70 21.86 11.49 -9.57
C ILE A 70 21.50 12.95 -9.82
N THR A 71 21.49 13.34 -11.09
CA THR A 71 20.83 14.56 -11.55
C THR A 71 19.62 14.14 -12.38
N LEU A 72 18.40 14.32 -11.84
CA LEU A 72 17.17 14.14 -12.60
C LEU A 72 17.03 15.32 -13.57
N LYS A 73 17.04 15.04 -14.88
CA LYS A 73 16.97 16.06 -15.94
C LYS A 73 15.52 16.42 -16.25
N TYR A 74 14.76 15.45 -16.71
CA TYR A 74 13.34 15.59 -17.02
C TYR A 74 12.62 14.26 -16.92
N VAL A 75 11.29 14.33 -16.87
CA VAL A 75 10.40 13.19 -17.02
C VAL A 75 9.46 13.47 -18.20
N GLU A 76 9.41 12.57 -19.16
CA GLU A 76 8.48 12.62 -20.28
C GLU A 76 7.33 11.65 -20.06
N ILE A 77 6.11 12.14 -20.21
CA ILE A 77 4.89 11.35 -20.08
C ILE A 77 4.17 11.36 -21.42
N VAL A 78 3.89 10.16 -21.94
CA VAL A 78 3.20 9.97 -23.21
C VAL A 78 1.95 9.12 -23.01
N ILE A 79 0.81 9.65 -23.40
CA ILE A 79 -0.49 8.99 -23.27
C ILE A 79 -0.88 8.40 -24.62
N TYR A 80 -1.30 7.14 -24.58
CA TYR A 80 -1.75 6.38 -25.73
C TYR A 80 -3.22 5.98 -25.59
N LYS A 81 -3.92 5.98 -26.71
CA LYS A 81 -5.24 5.37 -26.84
C LYS A 81 -5.27 4.54 -28.12
N SER A 82 -5.59 3.25 -27.99
CA SER A 82 -5.58 2.31 -29.15
C SER A 82 -4.25 2.39 -29.93
N ASN A 83 -3.13 2.39 -29.22
CA ASN A 83 -1.75 2.50 -29.73
C ASN A 83 -1.37 3.84 -30.41
N ASN A 84 -2.26 4.83 -30.45
CA ASN A 84 -1.94 6.16 -30.97
C ASN A 84 -1.56 7.11 -29.83
N ILE A 85 -0.52 7.90 -30.03
CA ILE A 85 -0.18 8.98 -29.12
C ILE A 85 -1.27 10.05 -29.21
N ILE A 86 -1.86 10.38 -28.07
CA ILE A 86 -2.91 11.40 -27.99
C ILE A 86 -2.46 12.63 -27.21
N GLN A 87 -1.46 12.48 -26.33
CA GLN A 87 -0.89 13.57 -25.57
C GLN A 87 0.56 13.23 -25.19
N SER A 88 1.42 14.25 -25.14
CA SER A 88 2.77 14.14 -24.56
C SER A 88 3.07 15.39 -23.76
N LYS A 89 3.74 15.21 -22.61
CA LYS A 89 4.16 16.31 -21.73
C LYS A 89 5.51 16.01 -21.11
N THR A 90 6.39 17.02 -21.08
CA THR A 90 7.70 16.90 -20.45
C THR A 90 7.79 17.83 -19.26
N PHE A 91 8.20 17.29 -18.11
CA PHE A 91 8.45 18.00 -16.87
C PHE A 91 9.96 18.17 -16.69
N GLN A 92 10.41 19.40 -16.62
CA GLN A 92 11.84 19.73 -16.45
C GLN A 92 12.16 19.84 -14.97
N TYR A 93 13.17 19.07 -14.52
CA TYR A 93 13.63 19.09 -13.13
C TYR A 93 15.02 19.73 -13.02
N ASN A 94 16.01 19.21 -13.71
CA ASN A 94 17.41 19.65 -13.63
C ASN A 94 17.91 19.72 -12.18
N THR A 95 17.46 18.77 -11.35
CA THR A 95 17.69 18.75 -9.90
C THR A 95 18.66 17.66 -9.52
N GLN A 96 19.66 18.01 -8.72
CA GLN A 96 20.56 17.03 -8.11
C GLN A 96 19.86 16.41 -6.90
N LEU A 97 19.77 15.09 -6.89
CA LEU A 97 19.18 14.31 -5.81
C LEU A 97 20.29 13.54 -5.07
N ASN A 98 20.30 13.71 -3.75
CA ASN A 98 21.24 13.07 -2.81
C ASN A 98 20.51 12.88 -1.46
N ILE A 99 19.33 12.28 -1.50
CA ILE A 99 18.43 12.10 -0.35
C ILE A 99 17.91 10.67 -0.36
N ASN A 100 17.42 10.21 0.79
CA ASN A 100 16.87 8.85 0.90
C ASN A 100 15.60 8.69 0.07
N TRP A 101 14.70 9.66 0.14
CA TRP A 101 13.42 9.63 -0.53
C TRP A 101 13.14 10.94 -1.26
N TRP A 102 12.77 10.85 -2.53
CA TRP A 102 12.24 11.95 -3.34
C TRP A 102 10.99 11.48 -4.06
N ASP A 103 9.95 12.27 -4.02
CA ASP A 103 8.72 12.07 -4.79
C ASP A 103 8.20 13.37 -5.37
N ASP A 104 7.44 13.24 -6.44
CA ASP A 104 6.62 14.30 -7.00
C ASP A 104 5.34 13.69 -7.61
N THR A 105 4.22 14.39 -7.52
CA THR A 105 2.97 13.99 -8.15
C THR A 105 2.60 14.99 -9.23
N VAL A 106 2.78 14.60 -10.48
CA VAL A 106 2.47 15.44 -11.63
C VAL A 106 1.05 15.18 -12.12
N MET A 107 0.35 16.24 -12.51
CA MET A 107 -1.05 16.19 -12.94
C MET A 107 -1.16 16.37 -14.45
N ILE A 108 -1.90 15.48 -15.12
CA ILE A 108 -2.19 15.55 -16.55
C ILE A 108 -3.71 15.69 -16.74
N HIS A 109 -4.11 16.77 -17.37
CA HIS A 109 -5.52 16.95 -17.74
C HIS A 109 -5.87 16.08 -18.96
N PRO A 110 -6.91 15.22 -18.90
CA PRO A 110 -7.20 14.24 -19.95
C PRO A 110 -7.94 14.79 -21.17
N GLU A 111 -8.06 16.07 -21.40
CA GLU A 111 -8.63 16.76 -22.58
C GLU A 111 -9.83 16.05 -23.26
N GLY A 112 -10.85 15.66 -22.48
CA GLY A 112 -12.05 14.99 -23.01
C GLY A 112 -11.88 13.51 -23.36
N ILE A 113 -10.77 12.91 -22.96
CA ILE A 113 -10.49 11.48 -23.13
C ILE A 113 -11.33 10.67 -22.11
N SER A 114 -11.82 9.52 -22.52
CA SER A 114 -12.50 8.55 -21.66
C SER A 114 -12.26 7.12 -22.16
N GLY A 115 -12.42 6.13 -21.29
CA GLY A 115 -12.15 4.72 -21.55
C GLY A 115 -10.70 4.36 -21.28
N ASP A 116 -10.28 3.19 -21.75
CA ASP A 116 -8.92 2.67 -21.51
C ASP A 116 -7.87 3.51 -22.22
N ILE A 117 -6.82 3.84 -21.48
CA ILE A 117 -5.61 4.50 -21.98
C ILE A 117 -4.38 3.80 -21.40
N GLU A 118 -3.27 3.97 -22.08
CA GLU A 118 -1.95 3.52 -21.63
C GLU A 118 -1.02 4.72 -21.48
N ILE A 119 -0.20 4.73 -20.44
CA ILE A 119 0.70 5.83 -20.13
C ILE A 119 2.12 5.30 -20.02
N ASN A 120 3.02 5.91 -20.78
CA ASN A 120 4.45 5.68 -20.69
C ASN A 120 5.09 6.84 -19.92
N VAL A 121 5.94 6.51 -18.95
CA VAL A 121 6.70 7.49 -18.16
C VAL A 121 8.19 7.20 -18.35
N GLU A 122 8.93 8.14 -18.96
CA GLU A 122 10.35 8.01 -19.17
C GLU A 122 11.12 9.04 -18.32
N PHE A 123 11.98 8.55 -17.44
CA PHE A 123 12.91 9.36 -16.67
C PHE A 123 14.23 9.52 -17.42
N MET A 124 14.71 10.73 -17.57
CA MET A 124 16.06 11.04 -18.05
C MET A 124 16.89 11.57 -16.89
N TYR A 125 17.94 10.88 -16.54
CA TYR A 125 18.82 11.25 -15.41
C TYR A 125 20.28 10.98 -15.73
N ASN A 126 21.18 11.60 -14.95
CA ASN A 126 22.61 11.37 -14.99
C ASN A 126 23.07 10.71 -13.69
N VAL A 127 23.80 9.62 -13.79
CA VAL A 127 24.41 8.91 -12.67
C VAL A 127 25.87 8.62 -12.98
N GLY A 128 26.78 8.98 -12.08
CA GLY A 128 28.21 8.75 -12.28
C GLY A 128 28.81 9.44 -13.51
N GLY A 129 28.19 10.50 -14.03
CA GLY A 129 28.60 11.21 -15.23
C GLY A 129 27.99 10.67 -16.54
N GLU A 130 27.21 9.60 -16.49
CA GLU A 130 26.56 8.99 -17.65
C GLU A 130 25.06 9.30 -17.67
N ASP A 131 24.54 9.65 -18.84
CA ASP A 131 23.10 9.85 -19.06
C ASP A 131 22.41 8.52 -19.25
N LYS A 132 21.32 8.31 -18.51
CA LYS A 132 20.50 7.10 -18.54
C LYS A 132 19.02 7.43 -18.73
N LYS A 133 18.31 6.44 -19.25
CA LYS A 133 16.85 6.44 -19.35
C LYS A 133 16.26 5.27 -18.56
N CYS A 134 15.15 5.53 -17.87
CA CYS A 134 14.35 4.52 -17.21
C CYS A 134 12.90 4.70 -17.65
N THR A 135 12.25 3.62 -18.04
CA THR A 135 10.84 3.60 -18.44
C THR A 135 10.03 2.89 -17.36
N ILE A 136 9.06 3.60 -16.78
CA ILE A 136 8.19 3.17 -15.68
C ILE A 136 8.97 2.91 -14.39
N HIS A 137 9.90 1.96 -14.39
CA HIS A 137 10.74 1.59 -13.24
C HIS A 137 12.06 0.98 -13.71
N ASN A 138 13.05 0.94 -12.83
CA ASN A 138 14.36 0.33 -13.13
C ASN A 138 14.58 -1.03 -12.47
N TYR A 139 13.51 -1.76 -12.15
CA TYR A 139 13.59 -3.11 -11.58
C TYR A 139 14.12 -4.11 -12.62
N PRO A 140 15.21 -4.83 -12.31
CA PRO A 140 15.75 -5.82 -13.22
C PRO A 140 14.78 -7.01 -13.38
N LEU A 141 14.70 -7.53 -14.60
CA LEU A 141 13.88 -8.70 -14.96
C LEU A 141 12.35 -8.51 -14.87
N CYS A 142 11.87 -7.29 -14.58
CA CYS A 142 10.46 -6.98 -14.60
C CYS A 142 10.03 -6.44 -15.98
N SER A 143 8.73 -6.54 -16.27
CA SER A 143 8.15 -5.90 -17.45
C SER A 143 8.17 -4.39 -17.29
N HIS A 144 8.53 -3.68 -18.35
CA HIS A 144 8.43 -2.23 -18.43
C HIS A 144 7.22 -1.82 -19.28
N ASP A 145 6.13 -2.58 -19.16
CA ASP A 145 4.90 -2.29 -19.88
C ASP A 145 4.33 -0.96 -19.42
N LYS A 146 3.62 -0.29 -20.34
CA LYS A 146 2.95 0.96 -20.01
C LYS A 146 1.92 0.77 -18.90
N LEU A 147 1.82 1.74 -18.02
CA LEU A 147 0.77 1.80 -17.02
C LEU A 147 -0.59 1.93 -17.69
N LYS A 148 -1.61 1.27 -17.15
CA LYS A 148 -2.97 1.25 -17.71
C LYS A 148 -3.93 1.91 -16.74
N THR A 149 -4.80 2.77 -17.28
CA THR A 149 -5.86 3.37 -16.47
C THR A 149 -7.14 3.54 -17.30
N TYR A 150 -8.26 3.46 -16.60
CA TYR A 150 -9.58 3.68 -17.18
C TYR A 150 -10.14 5.02 -16.76
N ILE A 151 -10.35 5.94 -17.69
CA ILE A 151 -11.02 7.21 -17.41
C ILE A 151 -12.51 7.01 -17.53
N SER A 152 -13.22 7.10 -16.42
CA SER A 152 -14.66 6.87 -16.36
C SER A 152 -15.45 7.99 -17.05
N LYS A 153 -16.54 7.64 -17.70
CA LYS A 153 -17.54 8.60 -18.22
C LYS A 153 -18.55 9.02 -17.15
N TYR A 154 -18.74 8.17 -16.16
CA TYR A 154 -19.75 8.35 -15.13
C TYR A 154 -19.11 8.23 -13.77
N PRO A 155 -19.51 9.06 -12.79
CA PRO A 155 -19.03 8.94 -11.42
C PRO A 155 -19.57 7.63 -10.82
N TYR A 156 -18.99 7.25 -9.68
CA TYR A 156 -19.60 6.20 -8.85
C TYR A 156 -21.04 6.54 -8.53
N PRO A 157 -21.95 5.53 -8.50
CA PRO A 157 -23.33 5.74 -8.09
C PRO A 157 -23.37 6.33 -6.67
N ASN A 158 -23.89 7.54 -6.52
CA ASN A 158 -24.00 8.19 -5.23
C ASN A 158 -25.37 8.88 -5.11
N ASP A 159 -26.18 8.43 -4.17
CA ASP A 159 -27.47 9.02 -3.81
C ASP A 159 -27.37 9.99 -2.62
N GLY A 160 -26.15 10.34 -2.21
CA GLY A 160 -25.85 11.21 -1.08
C GLY A 160 -25.74 10.52 0.28
N ASN A 161 -25.94 9.18 0.35
CA ASN A 161 -25.91 8.40 1.58
C ASN A 161 -24.77 7.37 1.61
N VAL A 162 -24.00 7.26 0.53
CA VAL A 162 -22.92 6.30 0.39
C VAL A 162 -21.58 7.03 0.29
N LEU A 163 -20.62 6.59 1.07
CA LEU A 163 -19.21 7.00 0.97
C LEU A 163 -18.40 5.81 0.45
N TYR A 164 -17.49 6.09 -0.48
CA TYR A 164 -16.54 5.12 -1.01
C TYR A 164 -15.20 5.26 -0.32
N GLY A 165 -14.62 4.17 0.15
CA GLY A 165 -13.34 4.23 0.82
C GLY A 165 -12.60 2.91 0.85
N ASP A 166 -11.33 2.99 1.20
CA ASP A 166 -10.45 1.86 1.46
C ASP A 166 -10.11 1.82 2.94
N ILE A 167 -10.29 0.68 3.59
CA ILE A 167 -10.01 0.55 5.03
C ILE A 167 -8.64 -0.03 5.34
N HIS A 168 -7.84 -0.41 4.33
CA HIS A 168 -6.57 -1.07 4.54
C HIS A 168 -5.53 -0.60 3.52
N TYR A 169 -4.68 0.33 3.92
CA TYR A 169 -3.67 0.93 3.08
C TYR A 169 -2.41 1.27 3.90
N HIS A 170 -1.23 0.99 3.34
CA HIS A 170 0.07 1.27 3.93
C HIS A 170 0.80 2.39 3.21
N SER A 171 1.30 3.34 3.98
CA SER A 171 2.09 4.46 3.48
C SER A 171 3.58 4.11 3.40
N ASN A 172 4.38 5.08 2.97
CA ASN A 172 5.84 4.95 2.98
C ASN A 172 6.46 4.91 4.40
N LEU A 173 5.66 5.04 5.45
CA LEU A 173 6.11 4.91 6.84
C LEU A 173 6.22 3.45 7.29
N THR A 174 5.54 2.55 6.61
CA THR A 174 5.76 1.10 6.69
C THR A 174 7.12 0.75 6.08
N GLU A 175 8.16 1.26 6.19
CA GLU A 175 9.52 1.05 5.61
C GLU A 175 9.83 -0.41 5.21
N ASP A 176 8.86 -1.10 4.63
CA ASP A 176 9.02 -2.46 4.16
C ASP A 176 10.17 -2.53 3.15
N MET A 177 11.04 -3.51 3.31
CA MET A 177 12.16 -3.73 2.38
C MET A 177 11.71 -4.25 1.02
N VAL A 178 10.43 -4.49 0.87
CA VAL A 178 9.85 -5.24 -0.24
C VAL A 178 8.97 -4.35 -1.11
N GLU A 179 8.19 -3.50 -0.48
CA GLU A 179 7.22 -2.62 -1.11
C GLU A 179 7.59 -1.17 -0.82
N PHE A 180 7.27 -0.27 -1.74
CA PHE A 180 7.78 1.09 -1.60
C PHE A 180 6.91 1.98 -0.71
N GLY A 181 5.62 1.66 -0.54
CA GLY A 181 4.67 2.57 0.04
C GLY A 181 4.51 3.85 -0.78
N ALA A 182 3.50 4.65 -0.52
CA ALA A 182 3.44 5.98 -1.12
C ALA A 182 3.22 7.03 -0.01
N PRO A 183 3.78 8.26 -0.15
CA PRO A 183 3.56 9.31 0.82
C PRO A 183 2.07 9.64 0.93
N LEU A 184 1.57 9.89 2.14
CA LEU A 184 0.15 10.18 2.40
C LEU A 184 -0.40 11.31 1.53
N LYS A 185 0.41 12.33 1.26
CA LYS A 185 0.03 13.42 0.35
C LYS A 185 -0.23 12.94 -1.07
N ALA A 186 0.61 12.05 -1.60
CA ALA A 186 0.42 11.48 -2.93
C ALA A 186 -0.81 10.57 -2.94
N THR A 187 -0.94 9.69 -1.94
CA THR A 187 -2.09 8.80 -1.77
C THR A 187 -3.41 9.56 -1.72
N LEU A 188 -3.47 10.69 -1.03
CA LEU A 188 -4.66 11.53 -0.98
C LEU A 188 -5.06 12.04 -2.38
N VAL A 189 -4.10 12.44 -3.20
CA VAL A 189 -4.34 12.86 -4.60
C VAL A 189 -4.81 11.68 -5.45
N MET A 190 -4.23 10.48 -5.26
CA MET A 190 -4.66 9.26 -5.94
C MET A 190 -6.09 8.88 -5.55
N ALA A 191 -6.41 8.88 -4.25
CA ALA A 191 -7.74 8.61 -3.71
C ALA A 191 -8.80 9.56 -4.29
N GLU A 192 -8.51 10.86 -4.34
CA GLU A 192 -9.38 11.85 -4.96
C GLU A 192 -9.63 11.56 -6.45
N SER A 193 -8.60 11.16 -7.18
CA SER A 193 -8.73 10.86 -8.61
C SER A 193 -9.48 9.55 -8.86
N LEU A 194 -9.35 8.56 -7.96
CA LEU A 194 -10.14 7.34 -7.93
C LEU A 194 -11.62 7.59 -7.60
N GLY A 195 -11.93 8.72 -6.93
CA GLY A 195 -13.28 9.03 -6.43
C GLY A 195 -13.58 8.44 -5.06
N LEU A 196 -12.56 8.15 -4.26
CA LEU A 196 -12.73 7.74 -2.88
C LEU A 196 -13.02 8.95 -1.99
N ASP A 197 -13.94 8.79 -1.05
CA ASP A 197 -14.27 9.81 -0.06
C ASP A 197 -13.32 9.74 1.14
N PHE A 198 -12.76 8.55 1.42
CA PHE A 198 -11.78 8.35 2.50
C PHE A 198 -10.87 7.15 2.22
N PHE A 199 -9.77 7.10 2.96
CA PHE A 199 -9.00 5.88 3.16
C PHE A 199 -8.46 5.83 4.60
N CYS A 200 -8.23 4.62 5.10
CA CYS A 200 -7.61 4.40 6.40
C CYS A 200 -6.11 4.17 6.21
N ASN A 201 -5.29 4.97 6.88
CA ASN A 201 -3.85 4.75 6.90
C ASN A 201 -3.53 3.74 8.00
N THR A 202 -3.29 2.50 7.63
CA THR A 202 -3.13 1.35 8.51
C THR A 202 -1.70 0.83 8.49
N ASP A 203 -0.70 1.71 8.53
CA ASP A 203 0.69 1.31 8.67
C ASP A 203 0.85 0.35 9.85
N HIS A 204 1.74 -0.62 9.71
CA HIS A 204 2.01 -1.59 10.77
C HIS A 204 2.50 -0.90 12.04
N SER A 205 1.93 -1.26 13.18
CA SER A 205 2.31 -0.67 14.46
C SER A 205 3.79 -0.86 14.78
N TYR A 206 4.36 -2.03 14.43
CA TYR A 206 5.77 -2.33 14.63
C TYR A 206 6.72 -1.51 13.75
N ASP A 207 6.26 -0.96 12.64
CA ASP A 207 7.07 -0.03 11.82
C ASP A 207 6.96 1.41 12.32
N LEU A 208 5.84 1.76 12.96
CA LEU A 208 5.57 3.12 13.43
C LEU A 208 6.36 3.50 14.69
N ASP A 209 6.86 2.55 15.45
CA ASP A 209 7.72 2.77 16.61
C ASP A 209 9.22 2.51 16.34
N ASP A 210 9.59 2.31 15.10
CA ASP A 210 10.99 2.18 14.70
C ASP A 210 11.74 3.51 14.67
N VAL A 211 13.02 3.45 14.99
CA VAL A 211 13.95 4.54 14.70
C VAL A 211 14.04 4.74 13.20
N PRO A 212 13.85 5.97 12.66
CA PRO A 212 13.91 6.21 11.23
C PRO A 212 15.16 5.65 10.56
N GLY A 213 14.97 4.77 9.58
CA GLY A 213 16.04 4.07 8.87
C GLY A 213 16.57 2.80 9.55
N SER A 214 16.00 2.40 10.66
CA SER A 214 16.19 1.10 11.31
C SER A 214 14.87 0.34 11.30
N TRP A 215 14.93 -0.98 11.21
CA TRP A 215 13.78 -1.89 11.30
C TRP A 215 13.91 -2.84 12.50
N ILE A 216 14.85 -2.57 13.42
CA ILE A 216 15.17 -3.40 14.58
C ILE A 216 15.17 -2.56 15.86
N GLU A 217 15.36 -1.25 15.75
CA GLU A 217 15.55 -0.37 16.88
C GLU A 217 14.26 0.41 17.18
N THR A 218 13.61 0.10 18.28
CA THR A 218 12.40 0.78 18.72
C THR A 218 12.72 2.19 19.23
N ASP A 219 11.98 3.19 18.76
CA ASP A 219 12.05 4.58 19.21
C ASP A 219 11.03 4.85 20.33
N PRO A 220 11.47 5.01 21.59
CA PRO A 220 10.56 5.30 22.69
C PRO A 220 9.88 6.68 22.57
N THR A 221 10.32 7.53 21.66
CA THR A 221 9.71 8.85 21.40
C THR A 221 8.60 8.79 20.37
N LEU A 222 8.46 7.66 19.65
CA LEU A 222 7.46 7.41 18.61
C LEU A 222 7.49 8.48 17.51
N GLU A 223 8.67 8.81 16.99
CA GLU A 223 8.84 9.91 16.03
C GLU A 223 8.04 9.67 14.75
N LYS A 224 8.08 8.45 14.18
CA LYS A 224 7.33 8.09 12.97
C LYS A 224 5.82 8.18 13.20
N TRP A 225 5.33 7.58 14.29
CA TRP A 225 3.90 7.62 14.62
C TRP A 225 3.40 9.05 14.82
N ASN A 226 4.12 9.85 15.58
CA ASN A 226 3.78 11.27 15.78
C ASN A 226 3.78 12.07 14.49
N LYS A 227 4.77 11.85 13.62
CA LYS A 227 4.83 12.49 12.29
C LYS A 227 3.62 12.11 11.44
N SER A 228 3.27 10.82 11.38
CA SER A 228 2.09 10.34 10.66
C SER A 228 0.82 11.08 11.12
N ARG A 229 0.58 11.17 12.43
CA ARG A 229 -0.62 11.85 12.97
C ARG A 229 -0.65 13.34 12.65
N ILE A 230 0.50 14.02 12.73
CA ILE A 230 0.63 15.44 12.36
C ILE A 230 0.37 15.63 10.86
N GLU A 231 0.94 14.77 10.00
CA GLU A 231 0.75 14.83 8.56
C GLU A 231 -0.70 14.60 8.18
N ILE A 232 -1.35 13.55 8.70
CA ILE A 232 -2.77 13.27 8.48
C ILE A 232 -3.64 14.47 8.85
N ASN A 233 -3.43 15.03 10.05
CA ASN A 233 -4.18 16.20 10.49
C ASN A 233 -3.96 17.42 9.58
N THR A 234 -2.74 17.61 9.12
CA THR A 234 -2.38 18.73 8.23
C THR A 234 -3.05 18.57 6.86
N LEU A 235 -3.01 17.38 6.29
CA LEU A 235 -3.61 17.06 5.01
C LEU A 235 -5.14 17.19 5.06
N ASN A 236 -5.77 16.61 6.07
CA ASN A 236 -7.22 16.71 6.25
C ASN A 236 -7.70 18.16 6.41
N ASN A 237 -6.99 18.96 7.21
CA ASN A 237 -7.32 20.38 7.39
C ASN A 237 -7.05 21.22 6.13
N GLY A 238 -6.07 20.85 5.34
CA GLY A 238 -5.71 21.53 4.08
C GLY A 238 -6.61 21.18 2.90
N ASN A 239 -7.47 20.17 3.04
CA ASN A 239 -8.26 19.61 1.94
C ASN A 239 -9.77 19.48 2.25
N PRO A 240 -10.44 20.52 2.73
CA PRO A 240 -11.83 20.43 3.16
C PRO A 240 -12.77 20.07 1.99
N GLY A 241 -13.62 19.07 2.22
CA GLY A 241 -14.65 18.65 1.26
C GLY A 241 -14.16 17.75 0.13
N LYS A 242 -12.97 17.18 0.27
CA LYS A 242 -12.39 16.13 -0.57
C LYS A 242 -12.16 14.85 0.22
N SER A 243 -11.36 13.95 -0.33
CA SER A 243 -11.00 12.71 0.37
C SER A 243 -10.39 12.97 1.75
N PHE A 244 -10.68 12.08 2.68
CA PHE A 244 -10.26 12.20 4.08
C PHE A 244 -9.42 10.99 4.50
N ILE A 245 -8.38 11.21 5.27
CA ILE A 245 -7.51 10.16 5.82
C ILE A 245 -7.98 9.85 7.23
N ILE A 246 -8.39 8.61 7.47
CA ILE A 246 -8.71 8.12 8.83
C ILE A 246 -7.41 7.62 9.47
N PRO A 247 -6.97 8.20 10.59
CA PRO A 247 -5.79 7.75 11.29
C PRO A 247 -6.04 6.36 11.89
N SER A 248 -5.22 5.39 11.52
CA SER A 248 -5.44 3.98 11.87
C SER A 248 -4.09 3.27 12.03
N GLU A 249 -4.12 2.00 12.38
CA GLU A 249 -2.94 1.12 12.47
C GLU A 249 -3.33 -0.30 12.09
N GLU A 250 -2.44 -1.06 11.46
CA GLU A 250 -2.52 -2.51 11.40
C GLU A 250 -1.68 -3.08 12.56
N LEU A 251 -2.39 -3.62 13.54
CA LEU A 251 -1.81 -4.11 14.79
C LEU A 251 -1.66 -5.62 14.77
N SER A 252 -0.47 -6.12 15.09
CA SER A 252 -0.28 -7.54 15.38
C SER A 252 -0.94 -7.91 16.70
N LEU A 253 -1.83 -8.90 16.66
CA LEU A 253 -2.44 -9.55 17.82
C LEU A 253 -2.05 -11.01 17.83
N HIS A 254 -2.23 -11.71 18.95
CA HIS A 254 -2.19 -13.16 18.94
C HIS A 254 -3.61 -13.76 19.06
N ASN A 255 -3.89 -14.79 18.30
CA ASN A 255 -5.11 -15.58 18.43
C ASN A 255 -5.05 -16.48 19.67
N LYS A 256 -6.12 -17.20 19.95
CA LYS A 256 -6.20 -18.09 21.12
C LYS A 256 -5.12 -19.18 21.18
N ASP A 257 -4.52 -19.55 20.03
CA ASP A 257 -3.43 -20.51 19.94
C ASP A 257 -2.03 -19.86 20.07
N GLY A 258 -1.97 -18.55 20.35
CA GLY A 258 -0.73 -17.79 20.47
C GLY A 258 -0.01 -17.54 19.15
N ARG A 259 -0.74 -17.52 18.02
CA ARG A 259 -0.21 -17.19 16.70
C ARG A 259 -0.58 -15.78 16.30
N ASN A 260 0.34 -15.12 15.60
CA ASN A 260 0.15 -13.74 15.14
C ASN A 260 -0.94 -13.65 14.08
N ILE A 261 -1.85 -12.72 14.28
CA ILE A 261 -2.91 -12.30 13.37
C ILE A 261 -2.90 -10.78 13.30
N HIS A 262 -3.42 -10.20 12.24
CA HIS A 262 -3.50 -8.75 12.12
C HIS A 262 -4.92 -8.23 12.37
N ALA A 263 -5.02 -7.08 13.02
CA ALA A 263 -6.26 -6.34 13.21
C ALA A 263 -6.08 -4.90 12.72
N LEU A 264 -7.07 -4.38 12.01
CA LEU A 264 -7.13 -2.96 11.70
C LEU A 264 -7.77 -2.23 12.87
N ILE A 265 -7.05 -1.30 13.44
CA ILE A 265 -7.55 -0.41 14.49
C ILE A 265 -7.80 0.95 13.86
N LEU A 266 -9.05 1.23 13.55
CA LEU A 266 -9.45 2.45 12.85
C LEU A 266 -9.80 3.56 13.83
N ASN A 267 -9.46 4.80 13.48
CA ASN A 267 -9.78 6.01 14.23
C ASN A 267 -9.28 5.97 15.68
N HIS A 268 -8.01 5.59 15.88
CA HIS A 268 -7.40 5.49 17.18
C HIS A 268 -6.41 6.63 17.43
N SER A 269 -6.41 7.18 18.63
CA SER A 269 -5.65 8.39 18.98
C SER A 269 -4.33 8.12 19.72
N THR A 270 -4.15 6.91 20.25
CA THR A 270 -3.00 6.51 21.07
C THR A 270 -2.23 5.39 20.36
N PHE A 271 -0.91 5.43 20.38
CA PHE A 271 -0.09 4.36 19.82
C PHE A 271 -0.35 3.03 20.57
N LEU A 272 -0.50 1.96 19.80
CA LEU A 272 -0.63 0.60 20.32
C LEU A 272 0.63 -0.20 19.92
N PRO A 273 1.45 -0.63 20.88
CA PRO A 273 2.60 -1.45 20.56
C PRO A 273 2.16 -2.75 19.88
N GLY A 274 2.77 -3.05 18.76
CA GLY A 274 2.35 -4.11 17.87
C GLY A 274 3.48 -5.01 17.41
N SER A 275 4.41 -5.35 18.32
CA SER A 275 5.42 -6.39 18.03
C SER A 275 4.75 -7.68 17.56
N GLY A 276 5.44 -8.70 17.31
CA GLY A 276 4.88 -9.99 16.86
C GLY A 276 5.56 -10.47 15.60
N ASP A 277 4.89 -10.47 14.45
CA ASP A 277 5.48 -10.96 13.21
C ASP A 277 6.32 -9.93 12.43
N GLY A 278 6.48 -8.71 12.93
CA GLY A 278 7.47 -7.73 12.44
C GLY A 278 8.92 -8.19 12.54
N ALA A 279 9.18 -9.23 13.34
CA ALA A 279 10.51 -9.83 13.52
C ALA A 279 11.60 -8.87 14.08
N GLU A 280 11.19 -7.81 14.74
CA GLU A 280 12.07 -6.82 15.38
C GLU A 280 12.95 -7.42 16.46
N GLU A 281 12.37 -8.29 17.26
CA GLU A 281 13.08 -9.02 18.31
C GLU A 281 13.47 -10.43 17.84
N PRO A 282 14.76 -10.77 17.70
CA PRO A 282 15.19 -12.10 17.32
C PRO A 282 14.60 -13.17 18.24
N PHE A 283 13.85 -14.11 17.66
CA PHE A 283 13.19 -15.22 18.36
C PHE A 283 12.03 -14.85 19.27
N ASN A 284 11.64 -13.60 19.40
CA ASN A 284 10.43 -13.18 20.10
C ASN A 284 9.37 -12.74 19.07
N PHE A 285 8.40 -13.60 18.82
CA PHE A 285 7.31 -13.39 17.85
C PHE A 285 5.96 -13.40 18.56
N HIS A 286 5.89 -12.79 19.76
CA HIS A 286 4.66 -12.68 20.53
C HIS A 286 4.12 -11.26 20.42
N ALA A 287 2.89 -11.14 19.93
CA ALA A 287 2.17 -9.87 19.97
C ALA A 287 1.80 -9.51 21.41
N ASP A 288 1.78 -8.22 21.71
CA ASP A 288 1.49 -7.70 23.08
C ASP A 288 0.04 -7.93 23.49
N TYR A 289 -0.86 -7.92 22.51
CA TYR A 289 -2.30 -8.02 22.75
C TYR A 289 -2.91 -9.27 22.10
N ASN A 290 -4.04 -9.66 22.59
CA ASN A 290 -4.99 -10.55 21.92
C ASN A 290 -6.34 -9.85 21.76
N THR A 291 -7.31 -10.51 21.12
CA THR A 291 -8.62 -9.95 20.83
C THR A 291 -9.39 -9.49 22.07
N LYS A 292 -9.10 -10.04 23.26
CA LYS A 292 -9.75 -9.64 24.53
C LYS A 292 -9.01 -8.49 25.20
N THR A 293 -7.68 -8.58 25.29
CA THR A 293 -6.88 -7.59 26.03
C THR A 293 -6.80 -6.26 25.31
N ILE A 294 -6.90 -6.23 23.99
CA ILE A 294 -6.89 -4.98 23.22
C ILE A 294 -8.09 -4.08 23.56
N HIS A 295 -9.21 -4.66 23.99
CA HIS A 295 -10.44 -3.91 24.32
C HIS A 295 -10.19 -2.74 25.28
N ASP A 296 -9.42 -2.99 26.33
CA ASP A 296 -9.17 -1.99 27.38
C ASP A 296 -8.25 -0.83 26.93
N SER A 297 -7.61 -1.00 25.78
CA SER A 297 -6.68 -0.02 25.18
C SER A 297 -7.31 0.78 24.05
N LEU A 298 -8.52 0.40 23.58
CA LEU A 298 -9.18 1.09 22.48
C LEU A 298 -9.95 2.33 22.94
N ASP A 299 -9.93 3.37 22.12
CA ASP A 299 -10.81 4.52 22.31
C ASP A 299 -12.27 4.15 22.04
N ASN A 300 -13.22 4.87 22.63
CA ASN A 300 -14.66 4.60 22.47
C ASN A 300 -15.15 4.69 21.03
N GLU A 301 -14.46 5.44 20.17
CA GLU A 301 -14.81 5.65 18.76
C GLU A 301 -13.93 4.81 17.81
N SER A 302 -13.02 4.00 18.35
CA SER A 302 -12.17 3.12 17.55
C SER A 302 -12.92 1.87 17.11
N LEU A 303 -12.58 1.37 15.93
CA LEU A 303 -13.09 0.09 15.43
C LEU A 303 -11.94 -0.90 15.31
N CYS A 304 -12.11 -2.09 15.89
CA CYS A 304 -11.22 -3.22 15.68
C CYS A 304 -11.84 -4.16 14.63
N ILE A 305 -11.13 -4.41 13.55
CA ILE A 305 -11.58 -5.24 12.42
C ILE A 305 -10.57 -6.35 12.19
N ALA A 306 -11.03 -7.57 12.02
CA ALA A 306 -10.17 -8.69 11.64
C ALA A 306 -9.62 -8.47 10.22
N ALA A 307 -8.31 -8.20 10.09
CA ALA A 307 -7.66 -8.00 8.81
C ALA A 307 -7.52 -9.34 8.07
N HIS A 308 -7.92 -9.39 6.79
CA HIS A 308 -7.78 -10.54 5.87
C HIS A 308 -7.82 -11.92 6.56
N PRO A 309 -8.83 -12.23 7.41
CA PRO A 309 -8.80 -13.31 8.39
C PRO A 309 -8.73 -14.72 7.77
N PHE A 310 -9.13 -14.85 6.51
CA PHE A 310 -9.24 -16.13 5.82
C PHE A 310 -8.21 -16.30 4.70
N ASN A 311 -7.33 -15.33 4.50
CA ASN A 311 -6.27 -15.45 3.51
C ASN A 311 -5.32 -16.63 3.83
N PRO A 312 -4.82 -17.35 2.83
CA PRO A 312 -3.85 -18.42 3.04
C PRO A 312 -2.60 -17.90 3.73
N VAL A 313 -2.17 -18.57 4.79
CA VAL A 313 -0.91 -18.23 5.48
C VAL A 313 0.25 -18.91 4.77
N PRO A 314 1.26 -18.16 4.27
CA PRO A 314 2.45 -18.74 3.67
C PRO A 314 3.20 -19.64 4.68
N LEU A 315 3.65 -20.82 4.24
CA LEU A 315 4.34 -21.78 5.11
C LEU A 315 5.59 -21.19 5.78
N VAL A 316 6.28 -20.30 5.09
CA VAL A 316 7.46 -19.59 5.63
C VAL A 316 7.06 -18.69 6.79
N GLN A 317 6.04 -17.85 6.64
CA GLN A 317 5.54 -16.99 7.70
C GLN A 317 4.94 -17.79 8.86
N TRP A 318 4.20 -18.87 8.55
CA TRP A 318 3.65 -19.76 9.56
C TRP A 318 4.73 -20.37 10.46
N PHE A 319 5.91 -20.73 9.88
CA PHE A 319 6.99 -21.38 10.61
C PHE A 319 7.91 -20.36 11.31
N PHE A 320 8.35 -19.32 10.61
CA PHE A 320 9.39 -18.41 11.11
C PHE A 320 8.85 -17.28 12.02
N VAL A 321 7.69 -16.71 11.68
CA VAL A 321 7.11 -15.58 12.43
C VAL A 321 5.78 -15.92 13.11
N LYS A 322 5.47 -17.21 13.20
CA LYS A 322 4.25 -17.73 13.86
C LYS A 322 2.93 -17.13 13.32
N ARG A 323 2.91 -16.71 12.06
CA ARG A 323 1.68 -16.22 11.43
C ARG A 323 0.56 -17.25 11.54
N GLY A 324 -0.62 -16.82 11.92
CA GLY A 324 -1.81 -17.65 12.08
C GLY A 324 -2.99 -17.13 11.28
N LYS A 325 -4.12 -17.83 11.41
CA LYS A 325 -5.43 -17.37 10.93
C LYS A 325 -6.28 -16.94 12.12
N TRP A 326 -7.18 -16.01 11.88
CA TRP A 326 -8.25 -15.71 12.82
C TRP A 326 -9.10 -16.97 13.07
N GLN A 327 -9.54 -17.14 14.30
CA GLN A 327 -10.44 -18.22 14.67
C GLN A 327 -11.81 -17.64 14.97
N LEU A 328 -12.86 -18.46 14.88
CA LEU A 328 -14.23 -17.97 15.09
C LEU A 328 -14.40 -17.38 16.49
N GLU A 329 -13.74 -17.96 17.47
CA GLU A 329 -13.79 -17.50 18.86
C GLU A 329 -13.17 -16.11 19.04
N ASP A 330 -12.15 -15.77 18.23
CA ASP A 330 -11.54 -14.44 18.22
C ASP A 330 -12.44 -13.42 17.50
N ILE A 331 -13.12 -13.84 16.41
CA ILE A 331 -14.00 -12.98 15.60
C ILE A 331 -15.28 -12.61 16.35
N VAL A 332 -15.83 -13.53 17.15
CA VAL A 332 -17.09 -13.28 17.88
C VAL A 332 -16.95 -12.39 19.09
N GLU A 333 -15.73 -12.07 19.52
CA GLU A 333 -15.50 -11.13 20.62
C GLU A 333 -16.23 -9.79 20.37
N GLU A 334 -16.77 -9.20 21.44
CA GLU A 334 -17.66 -8.04 21.35
C GLU A 334 -16.98 -6.82 20.73
N ASN A 335 -15.69 -6.61 21.03
CA ASN A 335 -14.88 -5.51 20.53
C ASN A 335 -14.42 -5.66 19.07
N VAL A 336 -14.59 -6.83 18.44
CA VAL A 336 -14.33 -7.02 17.01
C VAL A 336 -15.57 -6.60 16.22
N ALA A 337 -15.52 -5.45 15.57
CA ALA A 337 -16.66 -4.88 14.83
C ALA A 337 -17.02 -5.68 13.58
N GLY A 338 -16.04 -6.33 12.95
CA GLY A 338 -16.30 -7.10 11.74
C GLY A 338 -15.05 -7.71 11.14
N ILE A 339 -15.17 -8.12 9.88
CA ILE A 339 -14.17 -8.87 9.15
C ILE A 339 -13.89 -8.24 7.79
N GLN A 340 -12.64 -8.09 7.43
CA GLN A 340 -12.22 -7.72 6.08
C GLN A 340 -12.26 -8.99 5.21
N ILE A 341 -13.26 -9.08 4.34
CA ILE A 341 -13.42 -10.25 3.45
C ILE A 341 -12.84 -10.00 2.05
N VAL A 342 -12.58 -8.75 1.68
CA VAL A 342 -11.87 -8.41 0.43
C VAL A 342 -10.51 -7.85 0.80
N ASN A 343 -9.45 -8.48 0.29
CA ASN A 343 -8.07 -8.04 0.41
C ASN A 343 -7.46 -7.88 -1.00
N GLY A 344 -7.74 -6.74 -1.64
CA GLY A 344 -7.30 -6.44 -3.00
C GLY A 344 -8.02 -7.21 -4.11
N ALA A 345 -8.54 -8.41 -3.84
CA ALA A 345 -9.16 -9.27 -4.85
C ALA A 345 -10.33 -10.10 -4.31
N LEU A 346 -11.18 -10.60 -5.22
CA LEU A 346 -12.23 -11.57 -4.91
C LEU A 346 -11.67 -12.99 -5.05
N ASP A 347 -10.81 -13.35 -4.14
CA ASP A 347 -10.08 -14.60 -4.11
C ASP A 347 -10.74 -15.69 -3.23
N GLU A 348 -9.98 -16.72 -2.88
CA GLU A 348 -10.42 -17.83 -2.02
C GLU A 348 -10.79 -17.33 -0.61
N GLY A 349 -10.02 -16.36 -0.08
CA GLY A 349 -10.28 -15.73 1.22
C GLY A 349 -11.61 -14.98 1.25
N PHE A 350 -11.97 -14.30 0.15
CA PHE A 350 -13.27 -13.66 -0.01
C PHE A 350 -14.43 -14.65 0.09
N TYR A 351 -14.37 -15.75 -0.67
CA TYR A 351 -15.47 -16.73 -0.69
C TYR A 351 -15.63 -17.46 0.65
N GLU A 352 -14.51 -17.80 1.31
CA GLU A 352 -14.52 -18.37 2.66
C GLU A 352 -15.09 -17.36 3.67
N GLY A 353 -14.62 -16.10 3.62
CA GLY A 353 -15.07 -15.03 4.48
C GLY A 353 -16.56 -14.74 4.34
N LEU A 354 -17.08 -14.69 3.11
CA LEU A 354 -18.51 -14.48 2.85
C LEU A 354 -19.37 -15.62 3.39
N LYS A 355 -18.87 -16.87 3.31
CA LYS A 355 -19.55 -18.04 3.87
C LYS A 355 -19.61 -17.95 5.40
N ILE A 356 -18.49 -17.72 6.04
CA ILE A 356 -18.38 -17.64 7.50
C ILE A 356 -19.21 -16.47 8.05
N TRP A 357 -19.16 -15.32 7.39
CA TRP A 357 -19.98 -14.17 7.78
C TRP A 357 -21.48 -14.50 7.80
N LYS A 358 -21.99 -15.24 6.80
CA LYS A 358 -23.40 -15.69 6.78
C LYS A 358 -23.71 -16.65 7.93
N GLU A 359 -22.79 -17.55 8.26
CA GLU A 359 -22.94 -18.48 9.39
C GLU A 359 -22.98 -17.70 10.71
N LEU A 360 -22.10 -16.73 10.92
CA LEU A 360 -22.10 -15.85 12.08
C LEU A 360 -23.43 -15.10 12.26
N LEU A 361 -23.99 -14.56 11.17
CA LEU A 361 -25.28 -13.89 11.22
C LEU A 361 -26.42 -14.84 11.60
N LEU A 362 -26.40 -16.08 11.10
CA LEU A 362 -27.40 -17.11 11.43
C LEU A 362 -27.29 -17.52 12.91
N ASP A 363 -26.11 -17.51 13.47
CA ASP A 363 -25.85 -17.81 14.89
C ASP A 363 -26.10 -16.60 15.80
N GLY A 364 -26.54 -15.45 15.24
CA GLY A 364 -26.91 -14.25 16.00
C GLY A 364 -25.76 -13.25 16.24
N TYR A 365 -24.59 -13.46 15.65
CA TYR A 365 -23.46 -12.50 15.73
C TYR A 365 -23.57 -11.45 14.64
N HIS A 366 -23.85 -10.20 15.03
CA HIS A 366 -23.99 -9.07 14.10
C HIS A 366 -22.60 -8.45 13.78
N LYS A 367 -21.84 -9.11 12.92
CA LYS A 367 -20.54 -8.61 12.44
C LYS A 367 -20.71 -7.95 11.07
N PHE A 368 -19.99 -6.83 10.85
CA PHE A 368 -19.94 -6.16 9.56
C PHE A 368 -18.88 -6.79 8.65
N ILE A 369 -19.05 -6.60 7.33
CA ILE A 369 -18.05 -6.98 6.34
C ILE A 369 -17.40 -5.72 5.77
N TYR A 370 -16.11 -5.82 5.48
CA TYR A 370 -15.28 -4.73 5.01
C TYR A 370 -14.47 -5.15 3.80
N ALA A 371 -14.00 -4.14 3.04
CA ALA A 371 -13.09 -4.29 1.92
C ALA A 371 -11.92 -3.32 2.09
N GLY A 372 -10.72 -3.79 1.79
CA GLY A 372 -9.50 -3.00 1.75
C GLY A 372 -8.51 -3.64 0.80
N ASN A 373 -7.54 -2.89 0.34
CA ASN A 373 -6.58 -3.38 -0.64
C ASN A 373 -5.32 -3.98 -0.04
N ASP A 374 -4.97 -3.59 1.20
CA ASP A 374 -3.68 -3.95 1.81
C ASP A 374 -2.51 -3.52 0.90
N ALA A 375 -2.70 -2.38 0.24
CA ALA A 375 -1.78 -1.89 -0.76
C ALA A 375 -0.66 -1.05 -0.11
N HIS A 376 0.56 -1.24 -0.59
CA HIS A 376 1.75 -0.52 -0.18
C HIS A 376 2.25 0.40 -1.32
N GLY A 377 1.40 1.27 -1.83
CA GLY A 377 1.55 1.92 -3.12
C GLY A 377 0.90 1.05 -4.20
N ASN A 378 1.50 0.95 -5.39
CA ASN A 378 1.02 0.08 -6.48
C ASN A 378 -0.43 0.41 -6.94
N PHE A 379 -0.77 1.69 -7.05
CA PHE A 379 -2.10 2.16 -7.44
C PHE A 379 -2.57 1.68 -8.82
N ASN A 380 -1.63 1.15 -9.63
CA ASN A 380 -1.93 0.61 -10.95
C ASN A 380 -2.23 -0.90 -10.92
N ILE A 381 -2.12 -1.53 -9.77
CA ILE A 381 -2.38 -2.97 -9.60
C ILE A 381 -3.65 -3.18 -8.78
N TYR A 382 -3.90 -2.35 -7.76
CA TYR A 382 -4.96 -2.48 -6.78
C TYR A 382 -6.02 -1.40 -6.89
#